data_4c6de6a218f99f56edb489d438acb953
#
_entry.id   4c6de6a218f99f56edb489d438acb953
#
_cell.length_a   1.000
_cell.length_b   1.000
_cell.length_c   1.000
_cell.angle_alpha   90.00
_cell.angle_beta   90.00
_cell.angle_gamma   90.00
#
_symmetry.space_group_name_H-M   'P 1'
#
loop_
_entity.id
_entity.type
_entity.pdbx_description
1 polymer ?
#
loop_
_entity_poly.entity_id
_entity_poly.type
_entity_poly.pdbx_seq_one_letter_code
_entity_poly.pdbx_strand_id
1 'polypeptide(L)'
;MTQLRTSNSQLPRYLARIVTLALMALAAGVLPVAAQVDFSGEWAPRFWEDQPERVPGPELGDYLGIPISDAARLRAESWDASIQTLPEWQCRPHSADYIWRGPSPLRVSKEVDPVSREIVAFHAEWLRSVDRAVFLDGRPHPPADALHTWAGFSTARWDGDILTVNVTHLKEGYLRRNGLPRSDKATLTEHWIRNGDFLTVVTIVNDPVYLTEPFIRTTDYELSLTQQVPPYPCGVVQEIDRGEGEVPHYLPGTNPYTKEFAVKHGLPIEATRGGAATMYPDFKEKLKTLPPAK
;
A
#
# COMPACT_ATOMS: atom_id res chain seq x y z
N MET A 1 -6.25 22.55 90.70
CA MET A 1 -5.35 22.77 89.50
C MET A 1 -5.53 21.58 88.60
N THR A 2 -6.34 21.69 87.55
CA THR A 2 -6.68 20.61 86.61
C THR A 2 -6.00 20.92 85.27
N GLN A 3 -5.04 20.12 84.91
CA GLN A 3 -4.33 20.22 83.64
C GLN A 3 -5.20 19.63 82.54
N LEU A 4 -5.55 20.46 81.58
CA LEU A 4 -6.17 20.06 80.30
C LEU A 4 -5.07 19.48 79.38
N ARG A 5 -5.15 18.21 79.08
CA ARG A 5 -4.33 17.51 78.07
C ARG A 5 -4.77 17.91 76.69
N THR A 6 -3.93 18.59 75.96
CA THR A 6 -4.10 18.87 74.54
C THR A 6 -3.80 17.59 73.72
N SER A 7 -4.84 16.93 73.26
CA SER A 7 -4.79 15.87 72.28
C SER A 7 -5.32 16.46 70.95
N ASN A 8 -4.48 16.62 69.91
CA ASN A 8 -4.86 16.45 68.51
C ASN A 8 -3.84 17.07 67.52
N SER A 9 -2.69 16.45 67.42
CA SER A 9 -1.77 16.82 66.33
C SER A 9 -1.67 15.79 65.22
N GLN A 10 -2.48 14.72 65.26
CA GLN A 10 -2.40 13.61 64.33
C GLN A 10 -3.42 13.74 63.15
N LEU A 11 -4.58 14.33 63.38
CA LEU A 11 -5.65 14.47 62.37
C LEU A 11 -5.21 15.20 61.07
N PRO A 12 -4.48 16.30 61.13
CA PRO A 12 -4.08 17.00 59.89
C PRO A 12 -3.07 16.19 59.04
N ARG A 13 -2.25 15.34 59.65
CA ARG A 13 -1.28 14.50 58.92
C ARG A 13 -1.95 13.32 58.21
N TYR A 14 -3.02 12.74 58.74
CA TYR A 14 -3.79 11.70 58.06
C TYR A 14 -4.59 12.27 56.89
N LEU A 15 -5.22 13.41 57.04
CA LEU A 15 -5.93 14.11 56.00
C LEU A 15 -4.99 14.51 54.82
N ALA A 16 -3.81 15.02 55.14
CA ALA A 16 -2.79 15.35 54.11
C ALA A 16 -2.35 14.09 53.34
N ARG A 17 -2.12 12.96 54.00
CA ARG A 17 -1.78 11.68 53.36
C ARG A 17 -2.90 11.13 52.46
N ILE A 18 -4.16 11.22 52.91
CA ILE A 18 -5.32 10.78 52.09
C ILE A 18 -5.49 11.67 50.87
N VAL A 19 -5.33 12.97 51.01
CA VAL A 19 -5.39 13.93 49.86
C VAL A 19 -4.24 13.66 48.87
N THR A 20 -3.03 13.38 49.36
CA THR A 20 -1.88 13.07 48.50
C THR A 20 -2.08 11.75 47.75
N LEU A 21 -2.58 10.71 48.44
CA LEU A 21 -2.89 9.43 47.80
C LEU A 21 -4.04 9.53 46.81
N ALA A 22 -5.06 10.32 47.08
CA ALA A 22 -6.15 10.59 46.14
C ALA A 22 -5.67 11.36 44.90
N LEU A 23 -4.81 12.36 45.08
CA LEU A 23 -4.18 13.08 43.98
C LEU A 23 -3.25 12.20 43.12
N MET A 24 -2.47 11.30 43.74
CA MET A 24 -1.65 10.33 43.01
C MET A 24 -2.53 9.30 42.26
N ALA A 25 -3.62 8.84 42.83
CA ALA A 25 -4.58 7.96 42.15
C ALA A 25 -5.28 8.65 40.97
N LEU A 26 -5.62 9.91 41.13
CA LEU A 26 -6.15 10.73 40.01
C LEU A 26 -5.11 10.93 38.88
N ALA A 27 -3.87 11.19 39.25
CA ALA A 27 -2.77 11.37 38.29
C ALA A 27 -2.40 10.06 37.58
N ALA A 28 -2.52 8.91 38.24
CA ALA A 28 -2.29 7.59 37.67
C ALA A 28 -3.44 7.12 36.74
N GLY A 29 -4.65 7.71 36.88
CA GLY A 29 -5.82 7.35 36.06
C GLY A 29 -5.95 8.06 34.73
N VAL A 30 -5.11 9.05 34.44
CA VAL A 30 -5.11 9.76 33.15
C VAL A 30 -4.00 9.16 32.28
N LEU A 31 -4.16 7.91 31.87
CA LEU A 31 -3.45 7.44 30.69
C LEU A 31 -4.01 8.24 29.49
N PRO A 32 -3.15 8.83 28.64
CA PRO A 32 -3.63 9.44 27.41
C PRO A 32 -4.30 8.30 26.61
N VAL A 33 -5.62 8.34 26.53
CA VAL A 33 -6.35 7.53 25.54
C VAL A 33 -5.94 8.13 24.20
N ALA A 34 -4.98 7.50 23.54
CA ALA A 34 -4.66 7.85 22.16
C ALA A 34 -5.94 7.60 21.34
N ALA A 35 -6.59 8.67 20.91
CA ALA A 35 -7.75 8.55 20.06
C ALA A 35 -7.30 7.92 18.74
N GLN A 36 -7.93 6.80 18.36
CA GLN A 36 -7.68 6.18 17.07
C GLN A 36 -8.07 7.16 15.96
N VAL A 37 -7.17 7.36 14.99
CA VAL A 37 -7.46 8.19 13.82
C VAL A 37 -8.49 7.47 12.94
N ASP A 38 -9.54 8.15 12.58
CA ASP A 38 -10.58 7.61 11.70
C ASP A 38 -10.21 7.84 10.23
N PHE A 39 -9.95 6.76 9.50
CA PHE A 39 -9.67 6.79 8.07
C PHE A 39 -10.93 6.61 7.21
N SER A 40 -12.11 6.47 7.80
CA SER A 40 -13.35 6.25 7.06
C SER A 40 -13.67 7.41 6.14
N GLY A 41 -14.15 7.10 4.95
CA GLY A 41 -14.59 8.08 3.96
C GLY A 41 -14.41 7.62 2.53
N GLU A 42 -14.84 8.47 1.61
CA GLU A 42 -14.55 8.37 0.18
C GLU A 42 -13.37 9.28 -0.13
N TRP A 43 -12.33 8.72 -0.71
CA TRP A 43 -11.06 9.38 -0.91
C TRP A 43 -10.80 9.58 -2.41
N ALA A 44 -10.80 10.83 -2.86
CA ALA A 44 -10.48 11.19 -4.24
C ALA A 44 -8.97 11.19 -4.47
N PRO A 45 -8.45 10.50 -5.49
CA PRO A 45 -7.03 10.49 -5.76
C PRO A 45 -6.54 11.84 -6.31
N ARG A 46 -5.36 12.28 -5.89
CA ARG A 46 -4.71 13.49 -6.39
C ARG A 46 -3.89 13.17 -7.64
N PHE A 47 -4.59 13.03 -8.76
CA PHE A 47 -4.02 12.54 -10.03
C PHE A 47 -2.81 13.31 -10.54
N TRP A 48 -2.77 14.62 -10.32
CA TRP A 48 -1.71 15.48 -10.85
C TRP A 48 -0.34 15.21 -10.22
N GLU A 49 -0.28 14.49 -9.12
CA GLU A 49 0.95 14.17 -8.42
C GLU A 49 1.65 12.93 -8.98
N ASP A 50 0.87 11.93 -9.39
CA ASP A 50 1.40 10.62 -9.79
C ASP A 50 0.71 10.03 -11.05
N GLN A 51 0.18 10.89 -11.91
CA GLN A 51 -0.56 10.49 -13.11
C GLN A 51 0.17 9.43 -13.98
N PRO A 52 1.48 9.52 -14.25
CA PRO A 52 2.17 8.51 -15.05
C PRO A 52 2.09 7.09 -14.46
N GLU A 53 1.95 6.98 -13.14
CA GLU A 53 1.83 5.69 -12.46
C GLU A 53 0.39 5.16 -12.43
N ARG A 54 -0.61 5.99 -12.73
CA ARG A 54 -2.04 5.65 -12.64
C ARG A 54 -2.64 5.23 -13.97
N VAL A 55 -2.91 6.17 -14.85
CA VAL A 55 -3.60 5.93 -16.15
C VAL A 55 -3.03 6.88 -17.20
N PRO A 56 -2.61 6.36 -18.33
CA PRO A 56 -2.65 4.97 -18.83
C PRO A 56 -1.67 4.02 -18.15
N GLY A 57 -0.80 4.50 -17.29
CA GLY A 57 0.34 3.80 -16.68
C GLY A 57 1.63 4.05 -17.48
N PRO A 58 2.78 3.61 -16.93
CA PRO A 58 4.07 3.72 -17.61
C PRO A 58 4.08 2.95 -18.93
N GLU A 59 4.83 3.46 -19.89
CA GLU A 59 5.02 2.80 -21.18
C GLU A 59 5.80 1.49 -21.00
N LEU A 60 5.62 0.54 -21.91
CA LEU A 60 6.41 -0.68 -21.93
C LEU A 60 7.89 -0.33 -22.12
N GLY A 61 8.76 -1.00 -21.36
CA GLY A 61 10.19 -0.70 -21.37
C GLY A 61 10.61 0.48 -20.47
N ASP A 62 9.67 1.17 -19.81
CA ASP A 62 9.99 2.16 -18.78
C ASP A 62 10.07 1.50 -17.40
N TYR A 63 11.29 1.16 -17.00
CA TYR A 63 11.61 0.61 -15.67
C TYR A 63 12.57 1.51 -14.90
N LEU A 64 12.79 2.74 -15.36
CA LEU A 64 13.70 3.69 -14.74
C LEU A 64 13.33 3.94 -13.26
N GLY A 65 14.35 3.96 -12.39
CA GLY A 65 14.17 4.26 -10.96
C GLY A 65 13.48 3.17 -10.16
N ILE A 66 13.36 1.95 -10.69
CA ILE A 66 12.83 0.82 -9.94
C ILE A 66 13.95 -0.22 -9.72
N PRO A 67 14.16 -0.69 -8.49
CA PRO A 67 15.24 -1.61 -8.14
C PRO A 67 14.92 -3.06 -8.54
N ILE A 68 14.61 -3.30 -9.82
CA ILE A 68 14.23 -4.62 -10.32
C ILE A 68 15.45 -5.54 -10.50
N SER A 69 15.22 -6.83 -10.26
CA SER A 69 16.16 -7.90 -10.59
C SER A 69 16.14 -8.23 -12.09
N ASP A 70 17.12 -9.00 -12.56
CA ASP A 70 17.12 -9.50 -13.94
C ASP A 70 15.92 -10.41 -14.23
N ALA A 71 15.48 -11.19 -13.24
CA ALA A 71 14.28 -12.01 -13.34
C ALA A 71 13.01 -11.16 -13.57
N ALA A 72 12.87 -10.05 -12.84
CA ALA A 72 11.77 -9.11 -13.05
C ALA A 72 11.79 -8.50 -14.44
N ARG A 73 12.98 -8.13 -14.92
CA ARG A 73 13.15 -7.57 -16.28
C ARG A 73 12.73 -8.56 -17.34
N LEU A 74 13.22 -9.80 -17.28
CA LEU A 74 12.81 -10.85 -18.22
C LEU A 74 11.29 -11.06 -18.21
N ARG A 75 10.69 -11.08 -17.01
CA ARG A 75 9.25 -11.25 -16.86
C ARG A 75 8.48 -10.05 -17.45
N ALA A 76 8.94 -8.82 -17.22
CA ALA A 76 8.34 -7.62 -17.79
C ALA A 76 8.49 -7.57 -19.32
N GLU A 77 9.64 -7.93 -19.86
CA GLU A 77 9.88 -7.98 -21.30
C GLU A 77 9.04 -9.05 -22.02
N SER A 78 8.54 -10.07 -21.31
CA SER A 78 7.61 -11.06 -21.85
C SER A 78 6.17 -10.55 -21.94
N TRP A 79 5.87 -9.35 -21.44
CA TRP A 79 4.52 -8.81 -21.37
C TRP A 79 3.94 -8.53 -22.76
N ASP A 80 2.76 -9.11 -22.99
CA ASP A 80 1.88 -8.76 -24.11
C ASP A 80 0.57 -8.23 -23.51
N ALA A 81 0.25 -6.97 -23.77
CA ALA A 81 -0.95 -6.33 -23.22
C ALA A 81 -2.25 -7.03 -23.62
N SER A 82 -2.25 -7.75 -24.75
CA SER A 82 -3.40 -8.48 -25.22
C SER A 82 -3.81 -9.65 -24.31
N ILE A 83 -2.96 -10.05 -23.35
CA ILE A 83 -3.33 -10.99 -22.29
C ILE A 83 -4.56 -10.52 -21.49
N GLN A 84 -4.79 -9.21 -21.40
CA GLN A 84 -5.93 -8.62 -20.69
C GLN A 84 -7.27 -8.93 -21.36
N THR A 85 -7.26 -9.38 -22.63
CA THR A 85 -8.46 -9.80 -23.36
C THR A 85 -8.83 -11.27 -23.12
N LEU A 86 -7.98 -12.03 -22.39
CA LEU A 86 -8.31 -13.38 -22.00
C LEU A 86 -9.41 -13.38 -20.92
N PRO A 87 -10.37 -14.30 -20.97
CA PRO A 87 -11.47 -14.40 -20.00
C PRO A 87 -11.00 -14.39 -18.54
N GLU A 88 -9.89 -15.09 -18.24
CA GLU A 88 -9.31 -15.20 -16.90
C GLU A 88 -8.73 -13.87 -16.40
N TRP A 89 -8.49 -12.90 -17.32
CA TRP A 89 -7.91 -11.61 -16.99
C TRP A 89 -8.93 -10.48 -16.92
N GLN A 90 -10.01 -10.57 -17.71
CA GLN A 90 -10.97 -9.47 -17.84
C GLN A 90 -11.60 -9.05 -16.52
N CYS A 91 -11.98 -10.01 -15.67
CA CYS A 91 -12.60 -9.76 -14.37
C CYS A 91 -11.66 -10.05 -13.19
N ARG A 92 -10.37 -10.14 -13.43
CA ARG A 92 -9.38 -10.37 -12.36
C ARG A 92 -9.40 -9.20 -11.38
N PRO A 93 -9.56 -9.44 -10.07
CA PRO A 93 -9.49 -8.38 -9.08
C PRO A 93 -8.08 -7.75 -9.05
N HIS A 94 -8.03 -6.48 -8.74
CA HIS A 94 -6.77 -5.80 -8.44
C HIS A 94 -6.27 -6.17 -7.04
N SER A 95 -4.96 -6.29 -6.90
CA SER A 95 -4.31 -6.62 -5.63
C SER A 95 -4.26 -5.43 -4.67
N ALA A 96 -4.02 -5.73 -3.39
CA ALA A 96 -3.99 -4.73 -2.32
C ALA A 96 -3.04 -3.55 -2.58
N ASP A 97 -1.89 -3.79 -3.20
CA ASP A 97 -0.93 -2.74 -3.55
C ASP A 97 -1.37 -1.88 -4.74
N TYR A 98 -2.27 -2.37 -5.58
CA TYR A 98 -2.78 -1.63 -6.73
C TYR A 98 -3.90 -0.67 -6.36
N ILE A 99 -4.72 -0.96 -5.36
CA ILE A 99 -5.88 -0.12 -5.01
C ILE A 99 -5.47 1.33 -4.72
N TRP A 100 -4.27 1.54 -4.18
CA TRP A 100 -3.73 2.88 -3.92
C TRP A 100 -3.35 3.66 -5.17
N ARG A 101 -3.32 3.02 -6.35
CA ARG A 101 -2.96 3.64 -7.63
C ARG A 101 -4.11 3.73 -8.61
N GLY A 102 -5.26 3.25 -8.21
CA GLY A 102 -6.42 3.24 -9.08
C GLY A 102 -6.85 4.66 -9.51
N PRO A 103 -7.46 4.79 -10.69
CA PRO A 103 -7.93 6.09 -11.20
C PRO A 103 -9.27 6.53 -10.61
N SER A 104 -9.87 5.76 -9.74
CA SER A 104 -11.17 6.02 -9.15
C SER A 104 -11.04 6.36 -7.66
N PRO A 105 -12.05 6.99 -7.05
CA PRO A 105 -12.13 7.11 -5.61
C PRO A 105 -11.93 5.78 -4.89
N LEU A 106 -11.36 5.87 -3.71
CA LEU A 106 -11.17 4.76 -2.78
C LEU A 106 -12.16 4.94 -1.64
N ARG A 107 -12.83 3.87 -1.22
CA ARG A 107 -13.64 3.88 0.00
C ARG A 107 -12.85 3.21 1.12
N VAL A 108 -12.82 3.85 2.28
CA VAL A 108 -12.40 3.23 3.52
C VAL A 108 -13.59 3.23 4.48
N SER A 109 -13.97 2.07 5.00
CA SER A 109 -14.93 1.91 6.09
C SER A 109 -14.27 1.31 7.31
N LYS A 110 -14.93 1.39 8.46
CA LYS A 110 -14.40 0.87 9.73
C LYS A 110 -15.38 -0.12 10.35
N GLU A 111 -14.82 -1.12 11.00
CA GLU A 111 -15.51 -2.01 11.92
C GLU A 111 -15.20 -1.59 13.35
N VAL A 112 -16.23 -1.43 14.17
CA VAL A 112 -16.13 -0.96 15.55
C VAL A 112 -16.65 -2.04 16.50
N ASP A 113 -15.87 -2.39 17.49
CA ASP A 113 -16.33 -3.28 18.55
C ASP A 113 -17.51 -2.64 19.30
N PRO A 114 -18.64 -3.33 19.43
CA PRO A 114 -19.85 -2.75 20.03
C PRO A 114 -19.72 -2.47 21.54
N VAL A 115 -18.77 -3.12 22.23
CA VAL A 115 -18.58 -3.01 23.67
C VAL A 115 -17.49 -1.98 23.98
N SER A 116 -16.27 -2.17 23.45
CA SER A 116 -15.14 -1.25 23.69
C SER A 116 -15.26 0.06 22.93
N ARG A 117 -16.01 0.07 21.84
CA ARG A 117 -16.14 1.19 20.89
C ARG A 117 -14.83 1.51 20.14
N GLU A 118 -13.87 0.63 20.19
CA GLU A 118 -12.61 0.73 19.47
C GLU A 118 -12.78 0.26 18.01
N ILE A 119 -11.99 0.83 17.11
CA ILE A 119 -11.90 0.36 15.72
C ILE A 119 -11.08 -0.93 15.73
N VAL A 120 -11.66 -2.03 15.28
CA VAL A 120 -11.04 -3.36 15.23
C VAL A 120 -10.59 -3.77 13.84
N ALA A 121 -11.14 -3.13 12.81
CA ALA A 121 -10.67 -3.28 11.42
C ALA A 121 -11.01 -2.04 10.58
N PHE A 122 -10.23 -1.83 9.52
CA PHE A 122 -10.60 -1.02 8.38
C PHE A 122 -10.81 -1.89 7.17
N HIS A 123 -11.73 -1.48 6.28
CA HIS A 123 -11.99 -2.10 5.00
C HIS A 123 -11.67 -1.10 3.90
N ALA A 124 -10.80 -1.47 2.98
CA ALA A 124 -10.44 -0.63 1.84
C ALA A 124 -10.98 -1.24 0.54
N GLU A 125 -11.79 -0.48 -0.18
CA GLU A 125 -12.47 -0.88 -1.40
C GLU A 125 -12.12 0.05 -2.56
N TRP A 126 -11.95 -0.55 -3.73
CA TRP A 126 -11.78 0.16 -4.99
C TRP A 126 -12.41 -0.67 -6.12
N LEU A 127 -12.83 -0.07 -7.22
CA LEU A 127 -13.66 -0.64 -8.32
C LEU A 127 -13.61 -2.16 -8.49
N ARG A 128 -12.45 -2.71 -8.90
CA ARG A 128 -12.23 -4.13 -9.19
C ARG A 128 -11.39 -4.82 -8.12
N SER A 129 -11.32 -4.26 -6.93
CA SER A 129 -10.71 -4.94 -5.79
C SER A 129 -11.72 -5.86 -5.11
N VAL A 130 -11.20 -6.84 -4.39
CA VAL A 130 -11.97 -7.49 -3.33
C VAL A 130 -11.92 -6.61 -2.10
N ASP A 131 -12.89 -6.73 -1.21
CA ASP A 131 -12.84 -6.10 0.11
C ASP A 131 -11.54 -6.50 0.82
N ARG A 132 -10.77 -5.49 1.21
CA ARG A 132 -9.52 -5.66 1.92
C ARG A 132 -9.69 -5.28 3.39
N ALA A 133 -9.86 -6.29 4.24
CA ALA A 133 -9.87 -6.09 5.68
C ALA A 133 -8.44 -5.90 6.21
N VAL A 134 -8.26 -4.88 7.04
CA VAL A 134 -7.02 -4.53 7.76
C VAL A 134 -7.32 -4.64 9.25
N PHE A 135 -6.86 -5.70 9.88
CA PHE A 135 -7.21 -6.05 11.26
C PHE A 135 -6.31 -5.35 12.29
N LEU A 136 -6.93 -4.80 13.35
CA LEU A 136 -6.25 -4.13 14.45
C LEU A 136 -6.31 -4.93 15.78
N ASP A 137 -6.88 -6.11 15.77
CA ASP A 137 -7.09 -6.95 16.97
C ASP A 137 -5.85 -7.76 17.39
N GLY A 138 -4.72 -7.54 16.76
CA GLY A 138 -3.44 -8.21 17.10
C GLY A 138 -3.35 -9.66 16.66
N ARG A 139 -4.28 -10.15 15.81
CA ARG A 139 -4.22 -11.51 15.28
C ARG A 139 -2.92 -11.77 14.52
N PRO A 140 -2.36 -13.01 14.60
CA PRO A 140 -1.16 -13.36 13.83
C PRO A 140 -1.49 -13.50 12.34
N HIS A 141 -0.47 -13.32 11.50
CA HIS A 141 -0.57 -13.69 10.10
C HIS A 141 -0.73 -15.20 9.94
N PRO A 142 -1.40 -15.67 8.86
CA PRO A 142 -1.50 -17.08 8.54
C PRO A 142 -0.12 -17.73 8.36
N PRO A 143 0.00 -19.06 8.50
CA PRO A 143 1.24 -19.77 8.22
C PRO A 143 1.63 -19.62 6.75
N ALA A 144 2.93 -19.76 6.44
CA ALA A 144 3.50 -19.45 5.13
C ALA A 144 2.91 -20.26 3.95
N ASP A 145 2.31 -21.39 4.24
CA ASP A 145 1.64 -22.28 3.27
C ASP A 145 0.14 -22.01 3.10
N ALA A 146 -0.39 -20.99 3.77
CA ALA A 146 -1.79 -20.60 3.62
C ALA A 146 -2.07 -20.06 2.21
N LEU A 147 -3.35 -20.11 1.81
CA LEU A 147 -3.78 -19.65 0.49
C LEU A 147 -3.53 -18.16 0.29
N HIS A 148 -2.94 -17.82 -0.84
CA HIS A 148 -2.75 -16.45 -1.29
C HIS A 148 -4.02 -15.90 -1.93
N THR A 149 -4.33 -14.63 -1.66
CA THR A 149 -5.50 -13.93 -2.20
C THR A 149 -5.09 -12.62 -2.89
N TRP A 150 -6.00 -12.00 -3.61
CA TRP A 150 -5.73 -10.68 -4.23
C TRP A 150 -5.61 -9.57 -3.19
N ALA A 151 -6.40 -9.64 -2.12
CA ALA A 151 -6.29 -8.69 -1.00
C ALA A 151 -5.11 -8.99 -0.07
N GLY A 152 -4.55 -10.20 -0.13
CA GLY A 152 -3.59 -10.67 0.86
C GLY A 152 -4.24 -10.86 2.23
N PHE A 153 -3.41 -10.83 3.27
CA PHE A 153 -3.82 -10.78 4.66
C PHE A 153 -3.14 -9.59 5.33
N SER A 154 -3.93 -8.69 5.91
CA SER A 154 -3.44 -7.42 6.44
C SER A 154 -3.72 -7.30 7.94
N THR A 155 -2.69 -6.99 8.72
CA THR A 155 -2.79 -6.59 10.13
C THR A 155 -2.21 -5.20 10.30
N ALA A 156 -2.67 -4.47 11.30
CA ALA A 156 -2.17 -3.14 11.56
C ALA A 156 -1.92 -2.88 13.03
N ARG A 157 -1.09 -1.88 13.29
CA ARG A 157 -0.83 -1.33 14.62
C ARG A 157 -0.71 0.19 14.53
N TRP A 158 -1.07 0.85 15.58
CA TRP A 158 -0.85 2.29 15.72
C TRP A 158 0.60 2.57 16.12
N ASP A 159 1.16 3.61 15.52
CA ASP A 159 2.42 4.23 15.90
C ASP A 159 2.18 5.75 15.99
N GLY A 160 1.77 6.21 17.18
CA GLY A 160 1.17 7.52 17.33
C GLY A 160 -0.11 7.64 16.48
N ASP A 161 -0.15 8.64 15.59
CA ASP A 161 -1.28 8.89 14.69
C ASP A 161 -1.14 8.18 13.33
N ILE A 162 -0.09 7.38 13.15
CA ILE A 162 0.19 6.64 11.93
C ILE A 162 -0.31 5.21 12.09
N LEU A 163 -1.08 4.72 11.12
CA LEU A 163 -1.44 3.31 11.05
C LEU A 163 -0.40 2.57 10.20
N THR A 164 0.38 1.70 10.83
CA THR A 164 1.34 0.82 10.15
C THR A 164 0.67 -0.51 9.85
N VAL A 165 0.51 -0.81 8.57
CA VAL A 165 -0.15 -2.01 8.05
C VAL A 165 0.90 -2.97 7.47
N ASN A 166 0.84 -4.25 7.83
CA ASN A 166 1.65 -5.30 7.26
C ASN A 166 0.76 -6.23 6.42
N VAL A 167 1.22 -6.57 5.20
CA VAL A 167 0.48 -7.41 4.25
C VAL A 167 1.33 -8.58 3.80
N THR A 168 0.74 -9.77 3.83
CA THR A 168 1.33 -11.02 3.33
C THR A 168 0.31 -11.79 2.50
N HIS A 169 0.68 -12.95 1.98
CA HIS A 169 -0.20 -13.88 1.26
C HIS A 169 -0.90 -13.26 0.04
N LEU A 170 -0.19 -12.38 -0.67
CA LEU A 170 -0.65 -11.82 -1.93
C LEU A 170 -0.41 -12.80 -3.08
N LYS A 171 -1.39 -12.99 -3.96
CA LYS A 171 -1.17 -13.64 -5.24
C LYS A 171 -0.17 -12.85 -6.08
N GLU A 172 0.58 -13.51 -6.98
CA GLU A 172 1.41 -12.83 -7.96
C GLU A 172 0.62 -11.75 -8.69
N GLY A 173 1.23 -10.59 -8.88
CA GLY A 173 0.60 -9.42 -9.49
C GLY A 173 1.62 -8.54 -10.20
N TYR A 174 1.32 -7.27 -10.33
CA TYR A 174 2.16 -6.30 -11.03
C TYR A 174 2.42 -5.06 -10.18
N LEU A 175 3.68 -4.62 -10.15
CA LEU A 175 4.06 -3.33 -9.57
C LEU A 175 3.59 -2.17 -10.44
N ARG A 176 3.66 -2.34 -11.78
CA ARG A 176 3.24 -1.35 -12.78
C ARG A 176 2.44 -2.00 -13.89
N ARG A 177 1.62 -1.22 -14.58
CA ARG A 177 0.76 -1.69 -15.67
C ARG A 177 1.51 -2.08 -16.94
N ASN A 178 2.78 -1.85 -17.01
CA ASN A 178 3.66 -2.22 -18.14
C ASN A 178 4.27 -3.63 -18.02
N GLY A 179 3.64 -4.50 -17.24
CA GLY A 179 4.08 -5.89 -17.08
C GLY A 179 5.12 -6.12 -15.99
N LEU A 180 5.55 -5.06 -15.28
CA LEU A 180 6.52 -5.21 -14.20
C LEU A 180 5.93 -6.03 -13.05
N PRO A 181 6.49 -7.23 -12.75
CA PRO A 181 5.86 -8.17 -11.84
C PRO A 181 6.08 -7.83 -10.36
N ARG A 182 5.20 -8.37 -9.53
CA ARG A 182 5.36 -8.56 -8.10
C ARG A 182 5.07 -10.03 -7.78
N SER A 183 5.99 -10.69 -7.08
CA SER A 183 5.84 -12.11 -6.75
C SER A 183 4.81 -12.36 -5.64
N ASP A 184 4.46 -13.62 -5.47
CA ASP A 184 3.65 -14.09 -4.35
C ASP A 184 4.44 -14.16 -3.03
N LYS A 185 5.77 -14.01 -3.07
CA LYS A 185 6.66 -13.92 -1.90
C LYS A 185 6.78 -12.49 -1.37
N ALA A 186 6.22 -11.51 -2.10
CA ALA A 186 6.28 -10.14 -1.69
C ALA A 186 5.49 -9.88 -0.40
N THR A 187 6.02 -8.99 0.42
CA THR A 187 5.35 -8.41 1.58
C THR A 187 5.23 -6.91 1.39
N LEU A 188 4.17 -6.33 1.96
CA LEU A 188 4.01 -4.88 1.97
C LEU A 188 4.03 -4.36 3.40
N THR A 189 4.64 -3.20 3.58
CA THR A 189 4.42 -2.34 4.75
C THR A 189 3.81 -1.05 4.25
N GLU A 190 2.68 -0.65 4.83
CA GLU A 190 2.04 0.61 4.49
C GLU A 190 1.96 1.50 5.73
N HIS A 191 2.14 2.80 5.52
CA HIS A 191 1.87 3.80 6.53
C HIS A 191 0.73 4.67 6.05
N TRP A 192 -0.39 4.62 6.76
CA TRP A 192 -1.55 5.46 6.49
C TRP A 192 -1.49 6.67 7.41
N ILE A 193 -1.44 7.84 6.82
CA ILE A 193 -1.25 9.12 7.51
C ILE A 193 -2.41 10.04 7.12
N ARG A 194 -3.23 10.43 8.08
CA ARG A 194 -4.30 11.38 7.86
C ARG A 194 -3.94 12.75 8.44
N ASN A 195 -4.05 13.79 7.62
CA ASN A 195 -3.90 15.16 8.05
C ASN A 195 -5.13 15.97 7.59
N GLY A 196 -6.09 16.13 8.48
CA GLY A 196 -7.38 16.74 8.15
C GLY A 196 -8.12 15.94 7.08
N ASP A 197 -8.34 16.59 5.93
CA ASP A 197 -9.02 15.98 4.77
C ASP A 197 -8.05 15.32 3.78
N PHE A 198 -6.79 15.16 4.14
CA PHE A 198 -5.80 14.50 3.30
C PHE A 198 -5.39 13.14 3.90
N LEU A 199 -5.30 12.13 3.03
CA LEU A 199 -4.77 10.81 3.32
C LEU A 199 -3.55 10.55 2.46
N THR A 200 -2.41 10.33 3.10
CA THR A 200 -1.17 9.88 2.47
C THR A 200 -0.95 8.42 2.80
N VAL A 201 -0.71 7.60 1.79
CA VAL A 201 -0.33 6.20 1.97
C VAL A 201 1.07 5.98 1.40
N VAL A 202 2.01 5.69 2.29
CA VAL A 202 3.37 5.25 1.91
C VAL A 202 3.36 3.73 1.83
N THR A 203 3.62 3.18 0.66
CA THR A 203 3.71 1.73 0.43
C THR A 203 5.16 1.32 0.20
N ILE A 204 5.65 0.39 1.00
CA ILE A 204 6.97 -0.23 0.90
C ILE A 204 6.76 -1.68 0.45
N VAL A 205 7.28 -2.01 -0.72
CA VAL A 205 7.21 -3.37 -1.29
C VAL A 205 8.56 -4.05 -1.10
N ASN A 206 8.58 -5.16 -0.38
CA ASN A 206 9.73 -6.05 -0.29
C ASN A 206 9.41 -7.31 -1.11
N ASP A 207 10.15 -7.55 -2.17
CA ASP A 207 9.96 -8.72 -3.04
C ASP A 207 11.30 -9.42 -3.27
N PRO A 208 11.55 -10.56 -2.62
CA PRO A 208 12.83 -11.25 -2.70
C PRO A 208 13.10 -11.90 -4.07
N VAL A 209 12.09 -11.98 -4.94
CA VAL A 209 12.21 -12.57 -6.28
C VAL A 209 12.50 -11.50 -7.34
N TYR A 210 11.74 -10.40 -7.29
CA TYR A 210 11.74 -9.43 -8.36
C TYR A 210 12.39 -8.08 -8.03
N LEU A 211 12.68 -7.81 -6.76
CA LEU A 211 13.35 -6.58 -6.34
C LEU A 211 14.71 -6.89 -5.69
N THR A 212 15.69 -6.03 -5.94
CA THR A 212 17.01 -6.07 -5.30
C THR A 212 17.06 -5.19 -4.05
N GLU A 213 16.16 -4.23 -3.94
CA GLU A 213 15.97 -3.31 -2.81
C GLU A 213 14.47 -3.05 -2.63
N PRO A 214 14.01 -2.57 -1.46
CA PRO A 214 12.62 -2.20 -1.27
C PRO A 214 12.18 -1.12 -2.26
N PHE A 215 11.01 -1.31 -2.88
CA PHE A 215 10.38 -0.29 -3.71
C PHE A 215 9.40 0.51 -2.86
N ILE A 216 9.60 1.82 -2.81
CA ILE A 216 8.80 2.74 -1.99
C ILE A 216 8.07 3.70 -2.90
N ARG A 217 6.79 3.89 -2.63
CA ARG A 217 5.98 4.93 -3.28
C ARG A 217 5.01 5.55 -2.29
N THR A 218 4.64 6.79 -2.58
CA THR A 218 3.62 7.54 -1.84
C THR A 218 2.45 7.82 -2.76
N THR A 219 1.25 7.78 -2.22
CA THR A 219 0.02 8.12 -2.93
C THR A 219 -0.85 8.98 -2.04
N ASP A 220 -1.34 10.10 -2.58
CA ASP A 220 -2.10 11.09 -1.85
C ASP A 220 -3.56 11.15 -2.34
N TYR A 221 -4.45 11.38 -1.38
CA TYR A 221 -5.88 11.47 -1.56
C TYR A 221 -6.43 12.67 -0.80
N GLU A 222 -7.58 13.14 -1.25
CA GLU A 222 -8.38 14.15 -0.57
C GLU A 222 -9.76 13.58 -0.24
N LEU A 223 -10.27 13.84 0.96
CA LEU A 223 -11.60 13.39 1.38
C LEU A 223 -12.65 14.05 0.50
N SER A 224 -13.47 13.24 -0.14
CA SER A 224 -14.53 13.71 -1.04
C SER A 224 -15.90 13.49 -0.43
N LEU A 225 -16.69 14.54 -0.40
CA LEU A 225 -18.10 14.48 0.01
C LEU A 225 -19.04 14.23 -1.17
N THR A 226 -18.53 14.25 -2.41
CA THR A 226 -19.34 14.21 -3.63
C THR A 226 -19.03 13.01 -4.53
N GLN A 227 -17.84 12.43 -4.42
CA GLN A 227 -17.45 11.25 -5.17
C GLN A 227 -17.72 10.00 -4.33
N GLN A 228 -18.10 8.92 -4.98
CA GLN A 228 -18.31 7.62 -4.37
C GLN A 228 -17.69 6.54 -5.25
N VAL A 229 -17.24 5.45 -4.64
CA VAL A 229 -16.85 4.25 -5.39
C VAL A 229 -18.11 3.69 -6.07
N PRO A 230 -18.20 3.74 -7.41
CA PRO A 230 -19.37 3.23 -8.10
C PRO A 230 -19.39 1.70 -8.08
N PRO A 231 -20.56 1.07 -8.18
CA PRO A 231 -20.65 -0.35 -8.49
C PRO A 231 -19.89 -0.67 -9.78
N TYR A 232 -19.09 -1.70 -9.77
CA TYR A 232 -18.30 -2.12 -10.93
C TYR A 232 -18.59 -3.58 -11.28
N PRO A 233 -19.80 -3.89 -11.82
CA PRO A 233 -20.11 -5.23 -12.29
C PRO A 233 -19.14 -5.57 -13.44
N CYS A 234 -18.62 -6.78 -13.42
CA CYS A 234 -17.74 -7.27 -14.47
C CYS A 234 -18.36 -8.50 -15.13
N GLY A 235 -18.46 -8.46 -16.46
CA GLY A 235 -18.84 -9.60 -17.29
C GLY A 235 -17.69 -9.95 -18.24
N VAL A 236 -17.44 -11.23 -18.41
CA VAL A 236 -16.45 -11.72 -19.37
C VAL A 236 -17.07 -11.70 -20.77
N VAL A 237 -16.37 -11.12 -21.73
CA VAL A 237 -16.74 -11.12 -23.14
C VAL A 237 -15.60 -11.66 -24.00
N GLN A 238 -15.92 -12.35 -25.06
CA GLN A 238 -14.93 -12.79 -26.04
C GLN A 238 -14.55 -11.61 -26.93
N GLU A 239 -13.38 -11.04 -26.70
CA GLU A 239 -12.89 -9.88 -27.46
C GLU A 239 -12.06 -10.29 -28.69
N ILE A 240 -11.27 -11.34 -28.56
CA ILE A 240 -10.37 -11.85 -29.60
C ILE A 240 -10.54 -13.36 -29.67
N ASP A 241 -10.75 -13.86 -30.90
CA ASP A 241 -10.78 -15.28 -31.17
C ASP A 241 -9.34 -15.85 -31.16
N ARG A 242 -9.08 -16.86 -30.31
CA ARG A 242 -7.78 -17.49 -30.14
C ARG A 242 -7.91 -18.99 -30.11
N GLY A 243 -6.84 -19.68 -30.50
CA GLY A 243 -6.74 -21.12 -30.33
C GLY A 243 -6.78 -21.53 -28.85
N GLU A 244 -7.25 -22.75 -28.59
CA GLU A 244 -7.26 -23.32 -27.23
C GLU A 244 -5.83 -23.35 -26.64
N GLY A 245 -5.69 -22.82 -25.41
CA GLY A 245 -4.41 -22.75 -24.72
C GLY A 245 -3.44 -21.67 -25.19
N GLU A 246 -3.84 -20.84 -26.16
CA GLU A 246 -3.04 -19.70 -26.60
C GLU A 246 -3.01 -18.61 -25.55
N VAL A 247 -1.82 -18.36 -24.97
CA VAL A 247 -1.59 -17.28 -24.00
C VAL A 247 -0.66 -16.23 -24.61
N PRO A 248 -1.12 -15.00 -24.81
CA PRO A 248 -0.29 -13.93 -25.38
C PRO A 248 0.93 -13.65 -24.51
N HIS A 249 2.11 -13.78 -25.09
CA HIS A 249 3.39 -13.43 -24.43
C HIS A 249 4.50 -13.36 -25.48
N TYR A 250 5.58 -12.69 -25.13
CA TYR A 250 6.80 -12.65 -25.91
C TYR A 250 7.87 -13.55 -25.29
N LEU A 251 8.59 -14.27 -26.12
CA LEU A 251 9.80 -14.99 -25.68
C LEU A 251 10.91 -13.97 -25.33
N PRO A 252 11.88 -14.36 -24.49
CA PRO A 252 12.99 -13.48 -24.14
C PRO A 252 13.68 -12.88 -25.37
N GLY A 253 13.80 -11.55 -25.42
CA GLY A 253 14.43 -10.80 -26.51
C GLY A 253 13.60 -10.64 -27.77
N THR A 254 12.37 -11.17 -27.86
CA THR A 254 11.53 -11.09 -29.08
C THR A 254 10.49 -9.97 -29.01
N ASN A 255 10.27 -9.35 -27.86
CA ASN A 255 9.31 -8.28 -27.72
C ASN A 255 9.80 -6.99 -28.41
N PRO A 256 9.15 -6.55 -29.51
CA PRO A 256 9.60 -5.41 -30.28
C PRO A 256 9.42 -4.05 -29.56
N TYR A 257 8.52 -4.03 -28.54
CA TYR A 257 8.10 -2.79 -27.89
C TYR A 257 9.00 -2.36 -26.74
N THR A 258 9.90 -3.21 -26.26
CA THR A 258 10.75 -2.93 -25.08
C THR A 258 11.72 -1.75 -25.26
N LYS A 259 11.95 -1.32 -26.49
CA LYS A 259 12.84 -0.19 -26.83
C LYS A 259 12.09 1.09 -27.16
N GLU A 260 10.78 1.03 -27.37
CA GLU A 260 9.99 2.18 -27.85
C GLU A 260 10.09 3.39 -26.92
N PHE A 261 10.02 3.17 -25.62
CA PHE A 261 10.15 4.24 -24.62
C PHE A 261 11.51 4.97 -24.77
N ALA A 262 12.60 4.22 -24.82
CA ALA A 262 13.94 4.78 -24.95
C ALA A 262 14.10 5.58 -26.25
N VAL A 263 13.63 5.02 -27.38
CA VAL A 263 13.69 5.67 -28.70
C VAL A 263 12.86 6.95 -28.71
N LYS A 264 11.62 6.88 -28.26
CA LYS A 264 10.68 8.02 -28.20
C LYS A 264 11.24 9.20 -27.40
N HIS A 265 11.93 8.91 -26.30
CA HIS A 265 12.47 9.94 -25.41
C HIS A 265 13.95 10.26 -25.65
N GLY A 266 14.58 9.65 -26.65
CA GLY A 266 16.01 9.86 -26.96
C GLY A 266 16.94 9.44 -25.83
N LEU A 267 16.55 8.41 -25.06
CA LEU A 267 17.31 7.91 -23.93
C LEU A 267 18.21 6.72 -24.33
N PRO A 268 19.36 6.53 -23.67
CA PRO A 268 20.06 5.25 -23.76
C PRO A 268 19.18 4.09 -23.29
N ILE A 269 19.30 2.92 -23.92
CA ILE A 269 18.55 1.70 -23.51
C ILE A 269 18.81 1.37 -22.04
N GLU A 270 20.05 1.54 -21.58
CA GLU A 270 20.44 1.28 -20.20
C GLU A 270 19.68 2.14 -19.19
N ALA A 271 19.29 3.36 -19.57
CA ALA A 271 18.51 4.25 -18.72
C ALA A 271 17.14 3.68 -18.36
N THR A 272 16.54 2.94 -19.29
CA THR A 272 15.13 2.50 -19.17
C THR A 272 14.99 1.11 -18.56
N ARG A 273 16.11 0.36 -18.43
CA ARG A 273 16.10 -1.04 -17.99
C ARG A 273 15.82 -1.26 -16.50
N GLY A 274 15.83 -0.20 -15.69
CA GLY A 274 15.68 -0.33 -14.25
C GLY A 274 16.87 -1.00 -13.56
N GLY A 275 16.66 -1.41 -12.32
CA GLY A 275 17.68 -1.94 -11.42
C GLY A 275 18.16 -0.89 -10.43
N ALA A 276 18.70 -1.34 -9.27
CA ALA A 276 19.13 -0.44 -8.19
C ALA A 276 20.07 0.67 -8.66
N ALA A 277 20.99 0.37 -9.57
CA ALA A 277 21.94 1.37 -10.10
C ALA A 277 21.23 2.60 -10.70
N THR A 278 20.01 2.45 -11.25
CA THR A 278 19.27 3.57 -11.86
C THR A 278 18.71 4.56 -10.84
N MET A 279 18.71 4.20 -9.56
CA MET A 279 18.20 5.02 -8.47
C MET A 279 19.26 6.00 -7.91
N TYR A 280 20.53 5.78 -8.20
CA TYR A 280 21.65 6.53 -7.61
C TYR A 280 22.17 7.66 -8.50
N PRO A 281 22.64 8.76 -7.92
CA PRO A 281 23.11 9.92 -8.68
C PRO A 281 24.21 9.62 -9.71
N ASP A 282 25.12 8.69 -9.40
CA ASP A 282 26.24 8.31 -10.27
C ASP A 282 25.77 7.77 -11.63
N PHE A 283 24.56 7.20 -11.65
CA PHE A 283 23.97 6.69 -12.89
C PHE A 283 23.72 7.80 -13.91
N LYS A 284 23.37 9.01 -13.49
CA LYS A 284 23.22 10.18 -14.37
C LYS A 284 24.51 10.52 -15.11
N GLU A 285 25.65 10.42 -14.41
CA GLU A 285 26.94 10.68 -15.05
C GLU A 285 27.29 9.61 -16.08
N LYS A 286 27.01 8.34 -15.77
CA LYS A 286 27.15 7.23 -16.71
C LYS A 286 26.28 7.43 -17.95
N LEU A 287 25.04 7.85 -17.80
CA LEU A 287 24.11 8.08 -18.93
C LEU A 287 24.63 9.12 -19.93
N LYS A 288 25.36 10.15 -19.49
CA LYS A 288 25.95 11.17 -20.36
C LYS A 288 26.97 10.60 -21.37
N THR A 289 27.50 9.43 -21.08
CA THR A 289 28.52 8.76 -21.92
C THR A 289 27.94 7.74 -22.90
N LEU A 290 26.64 7.42 -22.75
CA LEU A 290 25.97 6.41 -23.56
C LEU A 290 25.21 7.04 -24.73
N PRO A 291 25.19 6.39 -25.91
CA PRO A 291 24.42 6.90 -27.04
C PRO A 291 22.92 6.74 -26.80
N PRO A 292 22.09 7.65 -27.33
CA PRO A 292 20.64 7.46 -27.33
C PRO A 292 20.24 6.25 -28.15
N ALA A 293 19.11 5.63 -27.78
CA ALA A 293 18.50 4.54 -28.53
C ALA A 293 18.11 5.02 -29.92
N LYS A 294 18.17 4.10 -30.90
CA LYS A 294 17.81 4.31 -32.32
C LYS A 294 16.72 3.32 -32.73
#